data_599056e1f19c6d89868151f40b3e6b92
#
_entry.id   599056e1f19c6d89868151f40b3e6b92
#
_cell.length_a   1.000
_cell.length_b   1.000
_cell.length_c   1.000
_cell.angle_alpha   90.00
_cell.angle_beta   90.00
_cell.angle_gamma   90.00
#
_symmetry.space_group_name_H-M   'P 1'
#
loop_
_entity.id
_entity.type
_entity.pdbx_description
1 polymer ?
#
loop_
_entity_poly.entity_id
_entity_poly.type
_entity_poly.pdbx_seq_one_letter_code
_entity_poly.pdbx_strand_id
1 'polypeptide(L)'
;MVNTKILTSEFEYHQAESLGELFKLMNQYGTRAKIIAGGTDIIPGLKYERMATECLISIANVKDLNYIEEDQSLIIGAATKLSEIKKYCSGKKNHALLHDAIASIAK
;
A
#
# COMPACT_ATOMS: atom_id res chain seq x y z
N MET A 1 -4.75 -1.65 22.72
CA MET A 1 -4.81 -2.74 21.78
C MET A 1 -6.17 -2.82 21.10
N VAL A 2 -6.15 -3.20 19.87
CA VAL A 2 -7.40 -3.35 19.13
C VAL A 2 -8.23 -4.46 19.75
N ASN A 3 -9.51 -4.21 19.91
CA ASN A 3 -10.43 -5.22 20.37
C ASN A 3 -10.64 -6.26 19.27
N THR A 4 -10.03 -7.41 19.43
CA THR A 4 -10.07 -8.45 18.41
C THR A 4 -11.47 -9.02 18.18
N LYS A 5 -12.39 -8.74 19.08
CA LYS A 5 -13.77 -9.18 18.90
C LYS A 5 -14.47 -8.43 17.77
N ILE A 6 -13.96 -7.24 17.43
CA ILE A 6 -14.50 -6.47 16.31
C ILE A 6 -14.04 -7.06 14.99
N LEU A 7 -12.87 -7.65 14.98
CA LEU A 7 -12.33 -8.30 13.81
C LEU A 7 -12.76 -9.76 13.81
N THR A 8 -13.19 -10.24 12.66
CA THR A 8 -13.71 -11.59 12.54
C THR A 8 -12.65 -12.67 12.59
N SER A 9 -11.39 -12.29 12.37
CA SER A 9 -10.29 -13.22 12.46
C SER A 9 -9.07 -12.50 13.03
N GLU A 10 -8.23 -13.26 13.69
CA GLU A 10 -6.98 -12.74 14.20
C GLU A 10 -5.99 -12.68 13.05
N PHE A 11 -5.10 -11.69 13.09
CA PHE A 11 -4.07 -11.55 12.08
C PHE A 11 -2.85 -10.88 12.69
N GLU A 12 -1.70 -11.10 12.06
CA GLU A 12 -0.47 -10.44 12.43
C GLU A 12 -0.26 -9.23 11.53
N TYR A 13 0.36 -8.21 12.06
CA TYR A 13 0.71 -7.02 11.32
C TYR A 13 2.20 -6.80 11.40
N HIS A 14 2.83 -6.65 10.25
CA HIS A 14 4.26 -6.37 10.17
C HIS A 14 4.47 -5.14 9.29
N GLN A 15 5.43 -4.34 9.67
CA GLN A 15 5.83 -3.19 8.90
C GLN A 15 7.26 -3.42 8.40
N ALA A 16 7.41 -3.67 7.12
CA ALA A 16 8.72 -3.89 6.54
C ALA A 16 9.48 -2.57 6.44
N GLU A 17 10.75 -2.58 6.83
CA GLU A 17 11.59 -1.39 6.78
C GLU A 17 12.57 -1.41 5.61
N SER A 18 12.64 -2.53 4.91
CA SER A 18 13.55 -2.71 3.78
C SER A 18 13.01 -3.77 2.84
N LEU A 19 13.54 -3.80 1.62
CA LEU A 19 13.18 -4.85 0.67
C LEU A 19 13.57 -6.23 1.18
N GLY A 20 14.71 -6.34 1.83
CA GLY A 20 15.15 -7.61 2.39
C GLY A 20 14.18 -8.14 3.43
N GLU A 21 13.74 -7.27 4.31
CA GLU A 21 12.76 -7.64 5.33
C GLU A 21 11.41 -8.00 4.68
N LEU A 22 11.00 -7.25 3.68
CA LEU A 22 9.77 -7.54 2.95
C LEU A 22 9.80 -8.92 2.34
N PHE A 23 10.89 -9.26 1.65
CA PHE A 23 11.01 -10.56 1.00
C PHE A 23 11.04 -11.69 2.02
N LYS A 24 11.68 -11.46 3.16
CA LYS A 24 11.72 -12.45 4.23
C LYS A 24 10.32 -12.74 4.75
N LEU A 25 9.54 -11.68 4.98
CA LEU A 25 8.16 -11.84 5.46
C LEU A 25 7.28 -12.51 4.42
N MET A 26 7.41 -12.11 3.16
CA MET A 26 6.64 -12.74 2.08
C MET A 26 6.96 -14.22 1.96
N ASN A 27 8.22 -14.57 2.11
CA ASN A 27 8.64 -15.96 2.05
C ASN A 27 8.10 -16.77 3.22
N GLN A 28 8.06 -16.16 4.40
CA GLN A 28 7.59 -16.81 5.61
C GLN A 28 6.08 -17.09 5.58
N TYR A 29 5.31 -16.12 5.10
CA TYR A 29 3.84 -16.23 5.15
C TYR A 29 3.22 -16.68 3.83
N GLY A 30 3.91 -16.48 2.71
CA GLY A 30 3.42 -16.94 1.42
C GLY A 30 2.06 -16.36 1.06
N THR A 31 1.16 -17.22 0.64
CA THR A 31 -0.18 -16.80 0.21
C THR A 31 -1.07 -16.34 1.37
N ARG A 32 -0.65 -16.54 2.60
CA ARG A 32 -1.39 -16.08 3.76
C ARG A 32 -1.16 -14.59 4.05
N ALA A 33 -0.26 -13.95 3.33
CA ALA A 33 0.08 -12.55 3.54
C ALA A 33 -0.63 -11.66 2.53
N LYS A 34 -1.01 -10.48 3.00
CA LYS A 34 -1.56 -9.43 2.15
C LYS A 34 -0.66 -8.21 2.29
N ILE A 35 -0.24 -7.67 1.16
CA ILE A 35 0.62 -6.47 1.13
C ILE A 35 -0.27 -5.23 1.15
N ILE A 36 0.06 -4.27 2.00
CA ILE A 36 -0.66 -3.01 2.05
C ILE A 36 0.33 -1.85 1.98
N ALA A 37 -0.06 -0.80 1.29
CA ALA A 37 0.78 0.40 1.18
C ALA A 37 0.29 1.52 2.09
N GLY A 38 -1.00 1.62 2.31
CA GLY A 38 -1.59 2.64 3.16
C GLY A 38 -2.16 2.09 4.46
N GLY A 39 -3.05 1.13 4.38
CA GLY A 39 -3.49 0.40 5.54
C GLY A 39 -4.88 0.71 6.06
N THR A 40 -5.42 1.89 5.77
CA THR A 40 -6.69 2.27 6.37
C THR A 40 -7.88 1.56 5.77
N ASP A 41 -7.81 1.20 4.50
CA ASP A 41 -8.95 0.60 3.81
C ASP A 41 -9.07 -0.89 4.03
N ILE A 42 -7.96 -1.56 4.27
CA ILE A 42 -7.97 -3.01 4.41
C ILE A 42 -8.52 -3.45 5.77
N ILE A 43 -8.34 -2.63 6.80
CA ILE A 43 -8.82 -2.97 8.14
C ILE A 43 -10.35 -3.09 8.18
N PRO A 44 -11.10 -2.13 7.59
CA PRO A 44 -12.56 -2.29 7.53
C PRO A 44 -12.99 -3.57 6.81
N GLY A 45 -12.27 -3.96 5.74
CA GLY A 45 -12.54 -5.20 5.05
C GLY A 45 -12.41 -6.41 5.95
N LEU A 46 -11.40 -6.44 6.80
CA LEU A 46 -11.20 -7.51 7.76
C LEU A 46 -12.31 -7.54 8.80
N LYS A 47 -12.77 -6.37 9.25
CA LYS A 47 -13.85 -6.29 10.23
C LYS A 47 -15.13 -6.96 9.74
N TYR A 48 -15.34 -6.97 8.43
CA TYR A 48 -16.54 -7.53 7.85
C TYR A 48 -16.31 -8.91 7.23
N GLU A 49 -15.22 -9.55 7.60
CA GLU A 49 -14.86 -10.88 7.08
C GLU A 49 -14.75 -10.97 5.58
N ARG A 50 -14.44 -9.86 4.95
CA ARG A 50 -14.32 -9.84 3.49
C ARG A 50 -12.99 -10.39 3.00
N MET A 51 -12.03 -10.51 3.90
CA MET A 51 -10.68 -10.94 3.55
C MET A 51 -10.23 -12.07 4.43
N ALA A 52 -9.80 -13.15 3.82
CA ALA A 52 -9.18 -14.25 4.52
C ALA A 52 -7.67 -14.01 4.51
N THR A 53 -7.18 -13.35 5.56
CA THR A 53 -5.78 -12.97 5.65
C THR A 53 -5.28 -13.25 7.06
N GLU A 54 -4.12 -13.89 7.14
CA GLU A 54 -3.49 -14.16 8.43
C GLU A 54 -2.40 -13.16 8.75
N CYS A 55 -1.88 -12.48 7.76
CA CYS A 55 -0.77 -11.56 7.94
C CYS A 55 -0.91 -10.36 7.01
N LEU A 56 -0.76 -9.17 7.58
CA LEU A 56 -0.70 -7.93 6.82
C LEU A 56 0.74 -7.42 6.87
N ILE A 57 1.30 -7.13 5.71
CA ILE A 57 2.64 -6.58 5.62
C ILE A 57 2.56 -5.20 4.99
N SER A 58 2.89 -4.18 5.77
CA SER A 58 2.93 -2.81 5.26
C SER A 58 4.25 -2.53 4.59
N ILE A 59 4.20 -1.93 3.41
CA ILE A 59 5.40 -1.52 2.67
C ILE A 59 5.58 0.00 2.69
N ALA A 60 4.79 0.70 3.48
CA ALA A 60 4.83 2.17 3.50
C ALA A 60 6.20 2.72 3.88
N ASN A 61 6.97 1.99 4.67
CA ASN A 61 8.29 2.43 5.13
C ASN A 61 9.44 1.84 4.31
N VAL A 62 9.15 1.09 3.26
CA VAL A 62 10.20 0.55 2.39
C VAL A 62 10.61 1.65 1.40
N LYS A 63 11.69 2.34 1.71
CA LYS A 63 12.11 3.51 0.94
C LYS A 63 12.41 3.19 -0.51
N ASP A 64 12.91 2.00 -0.78
CA ASP A 64 13.23 1.59 -2.14
C ASP A 64 12.01 1.48 -3.04
N LEU A 65 10.81 1.43 -2.46
CA LEU A 65 9.56 1.37 -3.20
C LEU A 65 8.85 2.72 -3.29
N ASN A 66 9.48 3.77 -2.78
CA ASN A 66 8.91 5.12 -2.80
C ASN A 66 9.71 5.97 -3.76
N TYR A 67 9.28 6.04 -5.01
CA TYR A 67 9.96 6.82 -6.02
C TYR A 67 9.03 7.12 -7.19
N ILE A 68 9.38 8.17 -7.93
CA ILE A 68 8.74 8.52 -9.20
C ILE A 68 9.87 8.80 -10.19
N GLU A 69 9.88 8.04 -11.27
CA GLU A 69 10.88 8.20 -12.33
C GLU A 69 10.17 8.36 -13.66
N GLU A 70 10.70 9.23 -14.48
CA GLU A 70 10.14 9.44 -15.81
C GLU A 70 11.25 9.57 -16.84
N ASP A 71 11.14 8.78 -17.87
CA ASP A 71 11.98 8.87 -19.05
C ASP A 71 11.05 8.80 -20.24
N GLN A 72 10.96 7.68 -20.93
CA GLN A 72 9.95 7.47 -21.96
C GLN A 72 8.62 7.04 -21.36
N SER A 73 8.63 6.53 -20.14
CA SER A 73 7.45 6.13 -19.39
C SER A 73 7.52 6.71 -18.00
N LEU A 74 6.36 6.80 -17.38
CA LEU A 74 6.27 7.19 -15.98
C LEU A 74 6.29 5.90 -15.12
N ILE A 75 7.26 5.82 -14.22
CA ILE A 75 7.42 4.65 -13.34
C ILE A 75 7.22 5.12 -11.91
N ILE A 76 6.30 4.47 -11.21
CA ILE A 76 5.94 4.85 -9.85
C ILE A 76 6.16 3.65 -8.94
N GLY A 77 6.91 3.85 -7.87
CA GLY A 77 7.14 2.80 -6.88
C GLY A 77 5.88 2.45 -6.11
N ALA A 78 5.76 1.19 -5.71
CA ALA A 78 4.54 0.66 -5.11
C ALA A 78 4.17 1.31 -3.77
N ALA A 79 5.13 1.88 -3.06
CA ALA A 79 4.88 2.52 -1.78
C ALA A 79 4.74 4.04 -1.88
N THR A 80 4.73 4.59 -3.09
CA THR A 80 4.63 6.04 -3.29
C THR A 80 3.23 6.50 -2.93
N LYS A 81 3.15 7.55 -2.11
CA LYS A 81 1.86 8.08 -1.66
C LYS A 81 1.11 8.73 -2.82
N LEU A 82 -0.20 8.58 -2.83
CA LEU A 82 -1.03 9.21 -3.85
C LEU A 82 -0.86 10.72 -3.88
N SER A 83 -0.70 11.34 -2.72
CA SER A 83 -0.47 12.80 -2.63
C SER A 83 0.82 13.21 -3.35
N GLU A 84 1.85 12.39 -3.26
CA GLU A 84 3.11 12.66 -3.96
C GLU A 84 2.96 12.52 -5.47
N ILE A 85 2.22 11.50 -5.89
CA ILE A 85 1.97 11.28 -7.32
C ILE A 85 1.14 12.43 -7.88
N LYS A 86 0.13 12.85 -7.16
CA LYS A 86 -0.72 13.97 -7.57
C LYS A 86 0.11 15.24 -7.74
N LYS A 87 0.98 15.50 -6.77
CA LYS A 87 1.85 16.67 -6.80
C LYS A 87 2.78 16.63 -8.01
N TYR A 88 3.37 15.47 -8.28
CA TYR A 88 4.24 15.30 -9.43
C TYR A 88 3.52 15.56 -10.74
N CYS A 89 2.28 15.07 -10.86
CA CYS A 89 1.50 15.18 -12.10
C CYS A 89 0.88 16.57 -12.30
N SER A 90 0.90 17.40 -11.26
CA SER A 90 0.28 18.72 -11.32
C SER A 90 0.91 19.60 -12.39
N GLY A 91 0.09 20.15 -13.28
CA GLY A 91 0.57 21.02 -14.33
C GLY A 91 1.21 20.31 -15.51
N LYS A 92 1.29 18.99 -15.50
CA LYS A 92 1.87 18.24 -16.60
C LYS A 92 0.76 17.69 -17.49
N LYS A 93 0.73 18.15 -18.75
CA LYS A 93 -0.32 17.75 -19.68
C LYS A 93 -0.36 16.25 -19.91
N ASN A 94 0.81 15.62 -19.97
CA ASN A 94 0.89 14.19 -20.23
C ASN A 94 0.33 13.34 -19.11
N HIS A 95 0.16 13.92 -17.93
CA HIS A 95 -0.29 13.21 -16.76
C HIS A 95 -1.59 13.74 -16.19
N ALA A 96 -2.33 14.54 -16.98
CA ALA A 96 -3.54 15.17 -16.51
C ALA A 96 -4.61 14.15 -16.10
N LEU A 97 -4.74 13.07 -16.86
CA LEU A 97 -5.73 12.05 -16.55
C LEU A 97 -5.42 11.35 -15.24
N LEU A 98 -4.15 11.03 -15.02
CA LEU A 98 -3.72 10.42 -13.76
C LEU A 98 -3.95 11.38 -12.59
N HIS A 99 -3.58 12.64 -12.76
CA HIS A 99 -3.80 13.67 -11.76
C HIS A 99 -5.27 13.74 -11.36
N ASP A 100 -6.16 13.79 -12.36
CA ASP A 100 -7.60 13.91 -12.10
C ASP A 100 -8.15 12.66 -11.42
N ALA A 101 -7.66 11.49 -11.82
CA ALA A 101 -8.09 10.24 -11.20
C ALA A 101 -7.72 10.20 -9.72
N ILE A 102 -6.50 10.62 -9.37
CA ILE A 102 -6.06 10.65 -7.99
C ILE A 102 -6.85 11.69 -7.19
N ALA A 103 -7.10 12.84 -7.79
CA ALA A 103 -7.84 13.91 -7.13
C ALA A 103 -9.26 13.46 -6.76
N SER A 104 -9.85 12.56 -7.55
CA SER A 104 -11.19 12.07 -7.24
C SER A 104 -11.20 11.00 -6.14
N ILE A 105 -10.09 10.33 -5.92
CA ILE A 105 -9.97 9.27 -4.92
C ILE A 105 -9.40 9.81 -3.62
N ALA A 106 -8.30 10.52 -3.69
CA ALA A 106 -7.54 10.98 -2.54
C ALA A 106 -8.00 12.39 -2.16
N LYS A 107 -9.12 12.48 -1.46
CA LYS A 107 -9.67 13.79 -1.06
C LYS A 107 -9.11 14.26 0.28
#